data_54316639b6709682843058993a01d717
#
_entry.id   54316639b6709682843058993a01d717
#
_cell.length_a   1.000
_cell.length_b   1.000
_cell.length_c   1.000
_cell.angle_alpha   90.00
_cell.angle_beta   90.00
_cell.angle_gamma   90.00
#
_symmetry.space_group_name_H-M   'P 1'
#
loop_
_entity.id
_entity.type
_entity.pdbx_description
1 polymer ?
#
loop_
_entity_poly.entity_id
_entity_poly.type
_entity_poly.pdbx_seq_one_letter_code
_entity_poly.pdbx_strand_id
1 'polypeptide(L)'
;MSKFYVKDMISKGLLPESTPHICECGEELLVNDTFTYCWCSDKECPTQIAYKLLEVFSIFRMKCNVGEIRAKKLAYGLGIKNPMEIFRDNLDEVFYRIGDQWALDVLTETTRVKNEEMSLPMFIDAMQIPSLGTTRSNLIFSNYSTVEEFYDSLKIDFEEELFYEDKSVIASLVAKYIKVDKYSDTVSNIVDDLLDYREDLLKFSKYFKFKESFGETVYVTLTGEIKELKDDDGKPFKPRERLCEYLSDKLKINVVSQGLSEKHIQYLVMDTDMTNNRKYKMAKSKGIEVVTSKQLYDILKGGTDDDR
;
A
#
# COMPACT_ATOMS: atom_id res chain seq x y z
N MET A 1 -2.81 1.50 -19.98
CA MET A 1 -1.47 1.80 -20.57
C MET A 1 -1.23 0.90 -21.77
N SER A 2 -0.86 1.47 -22.92
CA SER A 2 -0.46 0.69 -24.08
C SER A 2 0.85 -0.04 -23.75
N LYS A 3 0.92 -1.34 -24.09
CA LYS A 3 2.07 -2.19 -23.83
C LYS A 3 2.66 -2.61 -25.19
N PHE A 4 3.95 -2.39 -25.38
CA PHE A 4 4.65 -2.74 -26.61
C PHE A 4 5.80 -3.68 -26.28
N TYR A 5 6.08 -4.63 -27.16
CA TYR A 5 7.30 -5.43 -27.04
C TYR A 5 8.53 -4.56 -27.33
N VAL A 6 9.54 -4.64 -26.47
CA VAL A 6 10.81 -3.89 -26.65
C VAL A 6 11.44 -4.19 -28.00
N LYS A 7 11.43 -5.45 -28.43
CA LYS A 7 11.93 -5.91 -29.72
C LYS A 7 11.27 -5.17 -30.89
N ASP A 8 9.94 -4.96 -30.83
CA ASP A 8 9.23 -4.25 -31.90
C ASP A 8 9.58 -2.76 -31.92
N MET A 9 9.82 -2.18 -30.76
CA MET A 9 10.22 -0.77 -30.66
C MET A 9 11.65 -0.54 -31.15
N ILE A 10 12.56 -1.50 -30.92
CA ILE A 10 13.91 -1.51 -31.50
C ILE A 10 13.83 -1.59 -33.04
N SER A 11 13.03 -2.51 -33.59
CA SER A 11 12.90 -2.69 -35.06
C SER A 11 12.31 -1.45 -35.74
N LYS A 12 11.53 -0.66 -35.05
CA LYS A 12 10.98 0.64 -35.51
C LYS A 12 11.92 1.83 -35.27
N GLY A 13 13.11 1.61 -34.70
CA GLY A 13 14.07 2.67 -34.40
C GLY A 13 13.66 3.60 -33.26
N LEU A 14 12.66 3.20 -32.44
CA LEU A 14 12.18 3.96 -31.30
C LEU A 14 12.98 3.71 -30.02
N LEU A 15 13.74 2.60 -29.97
CA LEU A 15 14.66 2.25 -28.90
C LEU A 15 16.01 1.87 -29.49
N PRO A 16 17.13 2.09 -28.78
CA PRO A 16 18.47 1.67 -29.18
C PRO A 16 18.57 0.14 -29.36
N GLU A 17 19.37 -0.33 -30.31
CA GLU A 17 19.63 -1.78 -30.50
C GLU A 17 20.24 -2.46 -29.27
N SER A 18 20.95 -1.70 -28.44
CA SER A 18 21.54 -2.17 -27.17
C SER A 18 20.53 -2.34 -26.05
N THR A 19 19.26 -1.97 -26.24
CA THR A 19 18.22 -2.09 -25.21
C THR A 19 17.94 -3.58 -24.96
N PRO A 20 18.04 -4.06 -23.71
CA PRO A 20 17.66 -5.43 -23.38
C PRO A 20 16.21 -5.70 -23.79
N HIS A 21 15.95 -6.78 -24.50
CA HIS A 21 14.61 -7.16 -24.97
C HIS A 21 14.17 -8.55 -24.48
N ILE A 22 15.07 -9.27 -23.82
CA ILE A 22 14.82 -10.56 -23.18
C ILE A 22 15.09 -10.42 -21.69
N CYS A 23 14.19 -10.95 -20.88
CA CYS A 23 14.34 -11.04 -19.43
C CYS A 23 15.33 -12.14 -19.03
N GLU A 24 15.88 -12.08 -17.84
CA GLU A 24 16.71 -13.16 -17.26
C GLU A 24 15.98 -14.51 -17.21
N CYS A 25 14.66 -14.54 -17.16
CA CYS A 25 13.84 -15.76 -17.23
C CYS A 25 13.70 -16.34 -18.63
N GLY A 26 14.14 -15.62 -19.65
CA GLY A 26 14.05 -16.02 -21.07
C GLY A 26 12.86 -15.41 -21.83
N GLU A 27 11.91 -14.79 -21.16
CA GLU A 27 10.73 -14.19 -21.79
C GLU A 27 11.01 -12.79 -22.36
N GLU A 28 10.19 -12.35 -23.29
CA GLU A 28 10.30 -11.04 -23.91
C GLU A 28 9.94 -9.91 -22.92
N LEU A 29 10.64 -8.77 -23.04
CA LEU A 29 10.34 -7.57 -22.28
C LEU A 29 9.29 -6.71 -22.98
N LEU A 30 8.40 -6.16 -22.19
CA LEU A 30 7.44 -5.13 -22.57
C LEU A 30 7.96 -3.75 -22.14
N VAL A 31 7.50 -2.70 -22.81
CA VAL A 31 7.81 -1.30 -22.49
C VAL A 31 6.53 -0.47 -22.49
N ASN A 32 6.49 0.56 -21.65
CA ASN A 32 5.38 1.54 -21.62
C ASN A 32 5.43 2.48 -22.84
N ASP A 33 4.36 3.23 -23.05
CA ASP A 33 4.17 4.20 -24.14
C ASP A 33 5.19 5.36 -24.14
N THR A 34 5.77 5.66 -22.97
CA THR A 34 6.84 6.69 -22.84
C THR A 34 8.25 6.14 -22.97
N PHE A 35 8.42 4.84 -23.17
CA PHE A 35 9.72 4.12 -23.28
C PHE A 35 10.65 4.30 -22.08
N THR A 36 10.10 4.58 -20.90
CA THR A 36 10.89 4.86 -19.69
C THR A 36 10.98 3.68 -18.74
N TYR A 37 10.14 2.65 -18.94
CA TYR A 37 10.07 1.52 -18.03
C TYR A 37 9.79 0.22 -18.79
N CYS A 38 10.64 -0.79 -18.55
CA CYS A 38 10.48 -2.13 -19.12
C CYS A 38 10.19 -3.15 -18.03
N TRP A 39 9.38 -4.16 -18.37
CA TRP A 39 9.08 -5.29 -17.50
C TRP A 39 8.90 -6.58 -18.29
N CYS A 40 9.01 -7.72 -17.65
CA CYS A 40 8.82 -9.02 -18.29
C CYS A 40 7.34 -9.23 -18.69
N SER A 41 7.10 -9.90 -19.80
CA SER A 41 5.76 -10.28 -20.26
C SER A 41 5.13 -11.36 -19.36
N ASP A 42 5.96 -12.20 -18.74
CA ASP A 42 5.52 -13.22 -17.79
C ASP A 42 5.21 -12.61 -16.42
N LYS A 43 3.96 -12.77 -15.96
CA LYS A 43 3.49 -12.29 -14.65
C LYS A 43 4.12 -13.05 -13.47
N GLU A 44 4.50 -14.31 -13.68
CA GLU A 44 5.12 -15.18 -12.68
C GLU A 44 6.67 -15.16 -12.77
N CYS A 45 7.23 -14.22 -13.53
CA CYS A 45 8.68 -14.10 -13.71
C CYS A 45 9.40 -13.97 -12.36
N PRO A 46 10.30 -14.90 -12.00
CA PRO A 46 10.99 -14.86 -10.71
C PRO A 46 11.82 -13.59 -10.50
N THR A 47 12.32 -12.98 -11.57
CA THR A 47 13.02 -11.70 -11.48
C THR A 47 12.08 -10.58 -11.06
N GLN A 48 10.86 -10.50 -11.60
CA GLN A 48 9.86 -9.53 -11.15
C GLN A 48 9.41 -9.82 -9.72
N ILE A 49 9.17 -11.09 -9.39
CA ILE A 49 8.81 -11.50 -8.02
C ILE A 49 9.91 -11.09 -7.02
N ALA A 50 11.18 -11.19 -7.40
CA ALA A 50 12.29 -10.76 -6.55
C ALA A 50 12.22 -9.24 -6.22
N TYR A 51 11.94 -8.40 -7.21
CA TYR A 51 11.76 -6.96 -6.97
C TYR A 51 10.52 -6.68 -6.11
N LYS A 52 9.40 -7.36 -6.37
CA LYS A 52 8.20 -7.25 -5.56
C LYS A 52 8.42 -7.70 -4.11
N LEU A 53 9.24 -8.73 -3.87
CA LEU A 53 9.65 -9.14 -2.52
C LEU A 53 10.39 -8.02 -1.78
N LEU A 54 11.29 -7.30 -2.45
CA LEU A 54 12.00 -6.15 -1.84
C LEU A 54 11.03 -5.04 -1.44
N GLU A 55 10.00 -4.78 -2.25
CA GLU A 55 8.95 -3.82 -1.90
C GLU A 55 8.13 -4.29 -0.71
N VAL A 56 7.72 -5.57 -0.66
CA VAL A 56 7.02 -6.17 0.49
C VAL A 56 7.86 -6.01 1.76
N PHE A 57 9.16 -6.30 1.70
CA PHE A 57 10.06 -6.12 2.84
C PHE A 57 10.15 -4.66 3.29
N SER A 58 10.13 -3.73 2.35
CA SER A 58 10.12 -2.28 2.64
C SER A 58 8.80 -1.84 3.28
N ILE A 59 7.66 -2.26 2.74
CA ILE A 59 6.32 -1.90 3.25
C ILE A 59 6.14 -2.40 4.69
N PHE A 60 6.52 -3.65 4.96
CA PHE A 60 6.46 -4.23 6.30
C PHE A 60 7.66 -3.86 7.19
N ARG A 61 8.55 -2.97 6.72
CA ARG A 61 9.74 -2.51 7.46
C ARG A 61 10.56 -3.67 8.04
N MET A 62 10.73 -4.74 7.23
CA MET A 62 11.45 -5.92 7.66
C MET A 62 12.94 -5.63 7.80
N LYS A 63 13.51 -5.98 8.96
CA LYS A 63 14.93 -5.75 9.29
C LYS A 63 15.78 -6.94 8.83
N CYS A 64 15.70 -7.31 7.56
CA CYS A 64 16.49 -8.37 6.97
C CYS A 64 17.45 -7.80 5.92
N ASN A 65 18.70 -8.32 5.92
CA ASN A 65 19.71 -7.89 4.94
C ASN A 65 19.51 -8.64 3.61
N VAL A 66 18.43 -8.30 2.89
CA VAL A 66 18.09 -8.89 1.59
C VAL A 66 18.17 -7.82 0.53
N GLY A 67 19.19 -7.90 -0.33
CA GLY A 67 19.28 -7.15 -1.58
C GLY A 67 18.82 -8.00 -2.76
N GLU A 68 18.92 -7.46 -3.97
CA GLU A 68 18.43 -8.07 -5.21
C GLU A 68 18.86 -9.54 -5.41
N ILE A 69 20.15 -9.84 -5.19
CA ILE A 69 20.70 -11.20 -5.39
C ILE A 69 20.01 -12.20 -4.46
N ARG A 70 19.81 -11.84 -3.19
CA ARG A 70 19.13 -12.70 -2.20
C ARG A 70 17.64 -12.81 -2.48
N ALA A 71 16.99 -11.72 -2.89
CA ALA A 71 15.59 -11.74 -3.31
C ALA A 71 15.38 -12.66 -4.52
N LYS A 72 16.28 -12.63 -5.53
CA LYS A 72 16.26 -13.58 -6.64
C LYS A 72 16.44 -15.02 -6.15
N LYS A 73 17.37 -15.28 -5.21
CA LYS A 73 17.53 -16.61 -4.61
C LYS A 73 16.24 -17.10 -3.91
N LEU A 74 15.52 -16.23 -3.22
CA LEU A 74 14.22 -16.55 -2.62
C LEU A 74 13.18 -16.87 -3.70
N ALA A 75 13.01 -16.01 -4.70
CA ALA A 75 12.03 -16.19 -5.75
C ALA A 75 12.25 -17.48 -6.55
N TYR A 76 13.48 -17.72 -7.01
CA TYR A 76 13.82 -18.93 -7.76
C TYR A 76 13.87 -20.19 -6.87
N GLY A 77 14.54 -20.09 -5.72
CA GLY A 77 14.80 -21.25 -4.84
C GLY A 77 13.54 -21.79 -4.12
N LEU A 78 12.60 -20.92 -3.81
CA LEU A 78 11.33 -21.28 -3.16
C LEU A 78 10.18 -21.44 -4.15
N GLY A 79 10.38 -21.16 -5.43
CA GLY A 79 9.33 -21.19 -6.46
C GLY A 79 8.18 -20.24 -6.14
N ILE A 80 8.47 -19.07 -5.58
CA ILE A 80 7.47 -18.07 -5.21
C ILE A 80 6.90 -17.45 -6.49
N LYS A 81 5.59 -17.53 -6.66
CA LYS A 81 4.83 -16.95 -7.78
C LYS A 81 4.15 -15.63 -7.39
N ASN A 82 3.83 -15.46 -6.12
CA ASN A 82 3.31 -14.22 -5.54
C ASN A 82 4.21 -13.82 -4.36
N PRO A 83 4.64 -12.55 -4.24
CA PRO A 83 5.53 -12.14 -3.16
C PRO A 83 4.98 -12.42 -1.75
N MET A 84 3.65 -12.45 -1.58
CA MET A 84 3.01 -12.78 -0.31
C MET A 84 3.17 -14.24 0.10
N GLU A 85 3.58 -15.13 -0.81
CA GLU A 85 3.88 -16.53 -0.47
C GLU A 85 5.10 -16.67 0.45
N ILE A 86 5.89 -15.61 0.62
CA ILE A 86 6.99 -15.59 1.62
C ILE A 86 6.46 -15.75 3.06
N PHE A 87 5.17 -15.51 3.30
CA PHE A 87 4.50 -15.66 4.59
C PHE A 87 3.76 -16.99 4.73
N ARG A 88 3.79 -17.88 3.71
CA ARG A 88 3.15 -19.19 3.80
C ARG A 88 3.77 -20.05 4.92
N ASP A 89 2.95 -20.94 5.47
CA ASP A 89 3.44 -21.90 6.44
C ASP A 89 4.41 -22.92 5.78
N ASN A 90 5.24 -23.58 6.61
CA ASN A 90 6.23 -24.58 6.19
C ASN A 90 7.47 -24.05 5.43
N LEU A 91 7.73 -22.76 5.40
CA LEU A 91 9.00 -22.22 4.91
C LEU A 91 10.16 -22.35 5.93
N ASP A 92 9.84 -22.54 7.20
CA ASP A 92 10.81 -22.61 8.29
C ASP A 92 11.90 -23.65 8.01
N GLU A 93 11.50 -24.86 7.62
CA GLU A 93 12.45 -25.94 7.29
C GLU A 93 13.37 -25.56 6.13
N VAL A 94 12.84 -24.81 5.13
CA VAL A 94 13.62 -24.39 3.97
C VAL A 94 14.65 -23.35 4.39
N PHE A 95 14.26 -22.36 5.19
CA PHE A 95 15.17 -21.34 5.71
C PHE A 95 16.25 -21.95 6.61
N TYR A 96 15.90 -22.90 7.48
CA TYR A 96 16.86 -23.63 8.28
C TYR A 96 17.85 -24.44 7.44
N ARG A 97 17.42 -25.05 6.33
CA ARG A 97 18.32 -25.78 5.40
C ARG A 97 19.28 -24.86 4.66
N ILE A 98 18.86 -23.63 4.32
CA ILE A 98 19.75 -22.63 3.75
C ILE A 98 20.88 -22.31 4.73
N GLY A 99 20.57 -22.20 6.03
CA GLY A 99 21.52 -22.03 7.11
C GLY A 99 22.27 -20.69 7.17
N ASP A 100 22.09 -19.86 6.17
CA ASP A 100 22.70 -18.53 6.13
C ASP A 100 21.97 -17.56 7.08
N GLN A 101 22.72 -16.70 7.78
CA GLN A 101 22.16 -15.74 8.72
C GLN A 101 21.05 -14.86 8.09
N TRP A 102 21.24 -14.41 6.86
CA TRP A 102 20.22 -13.59 6.18
C TRP A 102 18.89 -14.33 5.94
N ALA A 103 18.93 -15.66 5.76
CA ALA A 103 17.72 -16.47 5.59
C ALA A 103 16.98 -16.62 6.93
N LEU A 104 17.71 -16.77 8.03
CA LEU A 104 17.16 -16.78 9.39
C LEU A 104 16.59 -15.41 9.78
N ASP A 105 17.22 -14.33 9.34
CA ASP A 105 16.67 -12.97 9.53
C ASP A 105 15.34 -12.79 8.79
N VAL A 106 15.21 -13.31 7.56
CA VAL A 106 13.93 -13.30 6.81
C VAL A 106 12.87 -14.09 7.56
N LEU A 107 13.20 -15.30 8.04
CA LEU A 107 12.28 -16.13 8.83
C LEU A 107 11.81 -15.41 10.10
N THR A 108 12.74 -14.79 10.82
CA THR A 108 12.44 -14.03 12.04
C THR A 108 11.48 -12.88 11.74
N GLU A 109 11.75 -12.12 10.67
CA GLU A 109 10.95 -10.97 10.30
C GLU A 109 9.58 -11.37 9.72
N THR A 110 9.48 -12.44 8.94
CA THR A 110 8.18 -12.94 8.46
C THR A 110 7.31 -13.40 9.63
N THR A 111 7.92 -14.08 10.62
CA THR A 111 7.22 -14.48 11.84
C THR A 111 6.76 -13.28 12.67
N ARG A 112 7.58 -12.23 12.77
CA ARG A 112 7.21 -10.97 13.43
C ARG A 112 6.00 -10.33 12.73
N VAL A 113 6.07 -10.15 11.41
CA VAL A 113 5.01 -9.52 10.61
C VAL A 113 3.68 -10.27 10.71
N LYS A 114 3.70 -11.61 10.69
CA LYS A 114 2.50 -12.45 10.89
C LYS A 114 1.86 -12.28 12.28
N ASN A 115 2.66 -11.98 13.30
CA ASN A 115 2.18 -11.89 14.69
C ASN A 115 1.84 -10.46 15.12
N GLU A 116 2.33 -9.44 14.44
CA GLU A 116 1.99 -8.05 14.68
C GLU A 116 0.66 -7.68 13.97
N GLU A 117 -0.13 -6.86 14.62
CA GLU A 117 -1.34 -6.33 14.01
C GLU A 117 -0.99 -5.23 12.99
N MET A 118 -1.58 -5.31 11.80
CA MET A 118 -1.41 -4.32 10.74
C MET A 118 -2.74 -3.74 10.28
N SER A 119 -2.72 -2.57 9.63
CA SER A 119 -3.91 -2.02 8.99
C SER A 119 -4.20 -2.74 7.66
N LEU A 120 -5.48 -2.88 7.32
CA LEU A 120 -5.87 -3.46 6.04
C LEU A 120 -5.24 -2.72 4.83
N PRO A 121 -5.21 -1.36 4.77
CA PRO A 121 -4.53 -0.66 3.68
C PRO A 121 -3.05 -1.04 3.50
N MET A 122 -2.32 -1.30 4.58
CA MET A 122 -0.92 -1.72 4.51
C MET A 122 -0.77 -3.10 3.87
N PHE A 123 -1.66 -4.03 4.19
CA PHE A 123 -1.72 -5.34 3.53
C PHE A 123 -2.05 -5.20 2.04
N ILE A 124 -3.07 -4.41 1.69
CA ILE A 124 -3.45 -4.16 0.28
C ILE A 124 -2.30 -3.54 -0.51
N ASP A 125 -1.56 -2.58 0.08
CA ASP A 125 -0.37 -1.98 -0.54
C ASP A 125 0.73 -3.03 -0.80
N ALA A 126 0.95 -3.94 0.16
CA ALA A 126 1.91 -5.03 0.04
C ALA A 126 1.50 -6.09 -1.02
N MET A 127 0.23 -6.22 -1.34
CA MET A 127 -0.24 -7.05 -2.46
C MET A 127 0.17 -6.51 -3.83
N GLN A 128 0.57 -5.24 -3.92
CA GLN A 128 1.06 -4.56 -5.14
C GLN A 128 0.11 -4.69 -6.33
N ILE A 129 -1.17 -4.49 -6.06
CA ILE A 129 -2.21 -4.48 -7.08
C ILE A 129 -1.99 -3.26 -8.00
N PRO A 130 -1.92 -3.43 -9.34
CA PRO A 130 -1.42 -2.40 -10.25
C PRO A 130 -2.14 -1.05 -10.17
N SER A 131 -3.45 -1.05 -9.97
CA SER A 131 -4.26 0.18 -9.86
C SER A 131 -4.32 0.76 -8.45
N LEU A 132 -3.84 0.03 -7.43
CA LEU A 132 -3.90 0.39 -6.02
C LEU A 132 -2.47 0.66 -5.51
N GLY A 133 -2.12 1.93 -5.33
CA GLY A 133 -0.93 2.32 -4.57
C GLY A 133 -1.34 2.76 -3.16
N THR A 134 -0.36 3.08 -2.32
CA THR A 134 -0.53 3.44 -0.91
C THR A 134 -1.68 4.43 -0.66
N THR A 135 -1.79 5.49 -1.47
CA THR A 135 -2.85 6.50 -1.32
C THR A 135 -4.24 5.92 -1.53
N ARG A 136 -4.44 5.15 -2.62
CA ARG A 136 -5.75 4.57 -2.94
C ARG A 136 -6.12 3.46 -1.98
N SER A 137 -5.16 2.64 -1.58
CA SER A 137 -5.35 1.62 -0.56
C SER A 137 -5.85 2.23 0.74
N ASN A 138 -5.23 3.33 1.19
CA ASN A 138 -5.70 4.06 2.37
C ASN A 138 -7.11 4.63 2.19
N LEU A 139 -7.40 5.27 1.05
CA LEU A 139 -8.72 5.87 0.80
C LEU A 139 -9.86 4.84 0.80
N ILE A 140 -9.63 3.67 0.21
CA ILE A 140 -10.68 2.66 0.01
C ILE A 140 -10.82 1.77 1.24
N PHE A 141 -9.71 1.34 1.85
CA PHE A 141 -9.72 0.25 2.84
C PHE A 141 -9.57 0.69 4.29
N SER A 142 -9.30 1.98 4.60
CA SER A 142 -9.13 2.43 5.99
C SER A 142 -10.39 2.26 6.87
N ASN A 143 -11.56 2.12 6.25
CA ASN A 143 -12.82 1.95 6.97
C ASN A 143 -13.19 0.47 7.22
N TYR A 144 -12.31 -0.46 6.84
CA TYR A 144 -12.54 -1.90 6.98
C TYR A 144 -11.44 -2.54 7.80
N SER A 145 -11.80 -3.49 8.65
CA SER A 145 -10.86 -4.23 9.48
C SER A 145 -10.24 -5.41 8.72
N THR A 146 -11.01 -6.07 7.85
CA THR A 146 -10.58 -7.25 7.10
C THR A 146 -10.96 -7.18 5.62
N VAL A 147 -10.36 -8.06 4.82
CA VAL A 147 -10.69 -8.23 3.40
C VAL A 147 -12.12 -8.75 3.25
N GLU A 148 -12.52 -9.68 4.10
CA GLU A 148 -13.86 -10.24 4.13
C GLU A 148 -14.88 -9.13 4.40
N GLU A 149 -14.69 -8.31 5.43
CA GLU A 149 -15.57 -7.18 5.75
C GLU A 149 -15.75 -6.24 4.56
N PHE A 150 -14.68 -5.95 3.81
CA PHE A 150 -14.76 -5.14 2.61
C PHE A 150 -15.69 -5.77 1.56
N TYR A 151 -15.47 -7.04 1.21
CA TYR A 151 -16.29 -7.72 0.19
C TYR A 151 -17.72 -7.96 0.65
N ASP A 152 -17.95 -8.30 1.92
CA ASP A 152 -19.29 -8.47 2.50
C ASP A 152 -20.09 -7.16 2.47
N SER A 153 -19.43 -6.01 2.62
CA SER A 153 -20.07 -4.69 2.56
C SER A 153 -20.69 -4.38 1.19
N LEU A 154 -20.20 -5.02 0.12
CA LEU A 154 -20.68 -4.85 -1.24
C LEU A 154 -22.04 -5.53 -1.46
N LYS A 155 -22.38 -6.57 -0.67
CA LYS A 155 -23.59 -7.37 -0.79
C LYS A 155 -23.77 -8.01 -2.17
N ILE A 156 -22.65 -8.42 -2.77
CA ILE A 156 -22.58 -9.10 -4.07
C ILE A 156 -22.39 -10.59 -3.81
N ASP A 157 -23.12 -11.44 -4.52
CA ASP A 157 -22.85 -12.87 -4.54
C ASP A 157 -21.71 -13.16 -5.54
N PHE A 158 -20.52 -13.43 -5.00
CA PHE A 158 -19.34 -13.71 -5.81
C PHE A 158 -19.21 -15.18 -6.25
N GLU A 159 -20.15 -16.06 -5.87
CA GLU A 159 -20.19 -17.45 -6.35
C GLU A 159 -20.97 -17.56 -7.66
N GLU A 160 -21.78 -16.54 -7.99
CA GLU A 160 -22.49 -16.43 -9.26
C GLU A 160 -21.69 -15.64 -10.30
N GLU A 161 -22.12 -15.70 -11.57
CA GLU A 161 -21.54 -14.87 -12.62
C GLU A 161 -21.82 -13.39 -12.35
N LEU A 162 -20.74 -12.57 -12.31
CA LEU A 162 -20.84 -11.15 -12.01
C LEU A 162 -21.45 -10.38 -13.18
N PHE A 163 -22.56 -9.72 -12.91
CA PHE A 163 -23.23 -8.85 -13.86
C PHE A 163 -22.68 -7.42 -13.85
N TYR A 164 -23.09 -6.62 -14.83
CA TYR A 164 -22.72 -5.20 -14.91
C TYR A 164 -23.13 -4.41 -13.67
N GLU A 165 -24.28 -4.72 -13.08
CA GLU A 165 -24.81 -4.12 -11.86
C GLU A 165 -23.85 -4.32 -10.69
N ASP A 166 -23.27 -5.51 -10.53
CA ASP A 166 -22.34 -5.84 -9.46
C ASP A 166 -21.04 -5.04 -9.58
N LYS A 167 -20.47 -4.99 -10.78
CA LYS A 167 -19.32 -4.12 -11.06
C LYS A 167 -19.64 -2.65 -10.78
N SER A 168 -20.89 -2.22 -11.07
CA SER A 168 -21.37 -0.88 -10.80
C SER A 168 -21.47 -0.55 -9.30
N VAL A 169 -21.74 -1.52 -8.43
CA VAL A 169 -21.71 -1.36 -6.96
C VAL A 169 -20.28 -1.06 -6.51
N ILE A 170 -19.32 -1.89 -6.92
CA ILE A 170 -17.90 -1.71 -6.59
C ILE A 170 -17.42 -0.35 -7.13
N ALA A 171 -17.73 -0.01 -8.38
CA ALA A 171 -17.35 1.27 -8.97
C ALA A 171 -17.90 2.48 -8.21
N SER A 172 -19.14 2.39 -7.71
CA SER A 172 -19.77 3.45 -6.92
C SER A 172 -19.05 3.65 -5.57
N LEU A 173 -18.67 2.56 -4.91
CA LEU A 173 -17.94 2.60 -3.65
C LEU A 173 -16.53 3.16 -3.87
N VAL A 174 -15.79 2.67 -4.86
CA VAL A 174 -14.45 3.16 -5.21
C VAL A 174 -14.49 4.65 -5.54
N ALA A 175 -15.41 5.07 -6.43
CA ALA A 175 -15.57 6.46 -6.85
C ALA A 175 -15.84 7.40 -5.67
N LYS A 176 -16.68 6.96 -4.70
CA LYS A 176 -16.97 7.69 -3.47
C LYS A 176 -15.70 7.96 -2.67
N TYR A 177 -14.87 6.96 -2.47
CA TYR A 177 -13.68 7.07 -1.64
C TYR A 177 -12.54 7.86 -2.32
N ILE A 178 -12.26 7.61 -3.60
CA ILE A 178 -11.20 8.34 -4.31
C ILE A 178 -11.65 9.68 -4.90
N LYS A 179 -12.96 10.04 -4.77
CA LYS A 179 -13.60 11.29 -5.28
C LYS A 179 -13.32 11.53 -6.78
N VAL A 180 -13.49 10.51 -7.58
CA VAL A 180 -13.34 10.52 -9.04
C VAL A 180 -14.65 10.06 -9.67
N ASP A 181 -14.89 10.46 -10.91
CA ASP A 181 -16.07 10.01 -11.66
C ASP A 181 -16.12 8.47 -11.72
N LYS A 182 -17.30 7.90 -11.42
CA LYS A 182 -17.56 6.47 -11.43
C LYS A 182 -17.23 5.80 -12.77
N TYR A 183 -17.40 6.50 -13.86
CA TYR A 183 -17.19 6.00 -15.22
C TYR A 183 -15.77 6.30 -15.76
N SER A 184 -14.86 6.78 -14.92
CA SER A 184 -13.47 7.02 -15.31
C SER A 184 -12.69 5.70 -15.49
N ASP A 185 -11.72 5.71 -16.40
CA ASP A 185 -10.80 4.59 -16.60
C ASP A 185 -10.08 4.20 -15.29
N THR A 186 -9.82 5.18 -14.42
CA THR A 186 -9.19 4.93 -13.12
C THR A 186 -10.07 4.03 -12.24
N VAL A 187 -11.37 4.31 -12.16
CA VAL A 187 -12.31 3.50 -11.37
C VAL A 187 -12.48 2.13 -12.00
N SER A 188 -12.64 2.06 -13.33
CA SER A 188 -12.75 0.79 -14.05
C SER A 188 -11.54 -0.13 -13.79
N ASN A 189 -10.32 0.40 -13.92
CA ASN A 189 -9.10 -0.37 -13.66
C ASN A 189 -9.03 -0.89 -12.21
N ILE A 190 -9.45 -0.07 -11.21
CA ILE A 190 -9.47 -0.51 -9.81
C ILE A 190 -10.49 -1.63 -9.61
N VAL A 191 -11.67 -1.50 -10.21
CA VAL A 191 -12.73 -2.54 -10.11
C VAL A 191 -12.24 -3.86 -10.70
N ASP A 192 -11.68 -3.82 -11.90
CA ASP A 192 -11.16 -5.01 -12.57
C ASP A 192 -10.04 -5.66 -11.75
N ASP A 193 -9.09 -4.88 -11.25
CA ASP A 193 -8.00 -5.37 -10.41
C ASP A 193 -8.53 -5.95 -9.07
N LEU A 194 -9.51 -5.33 -8.43
CA LEU A 194 -10.11 -5.85 -7.20
C LEU A 194 -10.81 -7.20 -7.40
N LEU A 195 -11.41 -7.40 -8.56
CA LEU A 195 -12.03 -8.68 -8.94
C LEU A 195 -10.97 -9.73 -9.29
N ASP A 196 -9.97 -9.36 -10.09
CA ASP A 196 -8.89 -10.26 -10.50
C ASP A 196 -8.06 -10.76 -9.31
N TYR A 197 -7.84 -9.92 -8.31
CA TYR A 197 -7.04 -10.24 -7.12
C TYR A 197 -7.86 -10.73 -5.92
N ARG A 198 -9.19 -10.85 -6.03
CA ARG A 198 -10.07 -11.20 -4.91
C ARG A 198 -9.65 -12.49 -4.19
N GLU A 199 -9.42 -13.56 -4.95
CA GLU A 199 -9.01 -14.85 -4.37
C GLU A 199 -7.67 -14.78 -3.65
N ASP A 200 -6.70 -14.10 -4.24
CA ASP A 200 -5.39 -13.88 -3.63
C ASP A 200 -5.50 -13.03 -2.37
N LEU A 201 -6.32 -11.97 -2.38
CA LEU A 201 -6.57 -11.14 -1.20
C LEU A 201 -7.15 -11.95 -0.05
N LEU A 202 -8.20 -12.74 -0.30
CA LEU A 202 -8.83 -13.61 0.69
C LEU A 202 -7.91 -14.74 1.16
N LYS A 203 -7.06 -15.26 0.27
CA LYS A 203 -6.08 -16.32 0.60
C LYS A 203 -4.98 -15.80 1.51
N PHE A 204 -4.35 -14.69 1.12
CA PHE A 204 -3.17 -14.20 1.82
C PHE A 204 -3.52 -13.39 3.08
N SER A 205 -4.71 -12.78 3.17
CA SER A 205 -5.16 -12.11 4.40
C SER A 205 -5.13 -13.03 5.62
N LYS A 206 -5.36 -14.33 5.42
CA LYS A 206 -5.35 -15.35 6.50
C LYS A 206 -3.99 -15.53 7.21
N TYR A 207 -2.92 -15.03 6.63
CA TYR A 207 -1.59 -15.07 7.26
C TYR A 207 -1.37 -13.97 8.30
N PHE A 208 -2.24 -12.96 8.36
CA PHE A 208 -2.01 -11.74 9.12
C PHE A 208 -3.10 -11.46 10.15
N LYS A 209 -2.74 -10.67 11.14
CA LYS A 209 -3.66 -10.10 12.11
C LYS A 209 -3.93 -8.65 11.74
N PHE A 210 -5.19 -8.29 11.65
CA PHE A 210 -5.58 -6.94 11.30
C PHE A 210 -6.03 -6.15 12.53
N LYS A 211 -5.66 -4.86 12.54
CA LYS A 211 -6.19 -3.90 13.50
C LYS A 211 -7.67 -3.64 13.21
N GLU A 212 -8.46 -3.43 14.26
CA GLU A 212 -9.82 -2.95 14.08
C GLU A 212 -9.83 -1.60 13.36
N SER A 213 -10.76 -1.43 12.44
CA SER A 213 -11.07 -0.13 11.83
C SER A 213 -11.98 0.66 12.77
N PHE A 214 -11.71 1.93 12.94
CA PHE A 214 -12.49 2.80 13.83
C PHE A 214 -13.50 3.68 13.08
N GLY A 215 -13.91 3.32 11.88
CA GLY A 215 -14.92 4.07 11.12
C GLY A 215 -14.32 5.24 10.34
N GLU A 216 -14.81 6.47 10.54
CA GLU A 216 -14.39 7.63 9.75
C GLU A 216 -12.88 7.88 9.80
N THR A 217 -12.31 8.17 8.63
CA THR A 217 -10.86 8.41 8.49
C THR A 217 -10.58 9.91 8.40
N VAL A 218 -9.68 10.39 9.26
CA VAL A 218 -9.16 11.76 9.24
C VAL A 218 -7.85 11.80 8.48
N TYR A 219 -7.80 12.57 7.40
CA TYR A 219 -6.60 12.70 6.56
C TYR A 219 -5.82 13.95 6.92
N VAL A 220 -4.54 13.77 7.25
CA VAL A 220 -3.65 14.86 7.65
C VAL A 220 -2.39 14.90 6.79
N THR A 221 -1.76 16.07 6.70
CA THR A 221 -0.39 16.19 6.20
C THR A 221 0.52 16.62 7.34
N LEU A 222 1.61 15.89 7.54
CA LEU A 222 2.60 16.23 8.56
C LEU A 222 3.77 17.02 7.94
N THR A 223 4.22 18.08 8.62
CA THR A 223 5.37 18.85 8.18
C THR A 223 6.22 19.33 9.37
N GLY A 224 7.53 19.32 9.21
CA GLY A 224 8.44 19.66 10.30
C GLY A 224 8.56 18.57 11.36
N GLU A 225 9.10 18.92 12.51
CA GLU A 225 9.19 18.05 13.69
C GLU A 225 7.91 18.17 14.52
N ILE A 226 7.44 17.05 15.06
CA ILE A 226 6.33 17.01 16.03
C ILE A 226 6.90 17.19 17.44
N LYS A 227 6.53 18.28 18.11
CA LYS A 227 7.13 18.71 19.38
C LYS A 227 6.12 18.95 20.50
N GLU A 228 4.92 19.44 20.17
CA GLU A 228 3.93 19.84 21.18
C GLU A 228 3.24 18.63 21.81
N LEU A 229 2.96 17.60 20.99
CA LEU A 229 2.44 16.33 21.49
C LEU A 229 3.57 15.31 21.61
N LYS A 230 3.54 14.54 22.69
CA LYS A 230 4.47 13.44 22.96
C LYS A 230 3.69 12.16 23.22
N ASP A 231 4.34 11.02 23.09
CA ASP A 231 3.74 9.73 23.46
C ASP A 231 3.56 9.60 24.99
N ASP A 232 2.97 8.51 25.43
CA ASP A 232 2.68 8.27 26.86
C ASP A 232 3.95 8.18 27.72
N ASP A 233 5.12 7.90 27.12
CA ASP A 233 6.43 7.92 27.78
C ASP A 233 7.08 9.32 27.77
N GLY A 234 6.43 10.32 27.22
CA GLY A 234 6.97 11.68 27.05
C GLY A 234 8.01 11.82 25.93
N LYS A 235 8.10 10.86 25.01
CA LYS A 235 9.04 10.85 23.88
C LYS A 235 8.43 11.51 22.63
N PRO A 236 9.26 12.17 21.80
CA PRO A 236 8.81 12.72 20.53
C PRO A 236 8.53 11.63 19.51
N PHE A 237 7.59 11.87 18.59
CA PHE A 237 7.26 10.96 17.51
C PHE A 237 8.36 10.94 16.44
N LYS A 238 9.12 9.84 16.38
CA LYS A 238 10.17 9.59 15.37
C LYS A 238 10.05 8.16 14.83
N PRO A 239 9.77 7.97 13.53
CA PRO A 239 9.43 9.02 12.56
C PRO A 239 8.10 9.71 12.91
N ARG A 240 7.87 10.90 12.35
CA ARG A 240 6.68 11.73 12.66
C ARG A 240 5.35 11.05 12.33
N GLU A 241 5.33 10.12 11.40
CA GLU A 241 4.17 9.32 11.00
C GLU A 241 3.62 8.48 12.17
N ARG A 242 4.43 8.17 13.19
CA ARG A 242 3.99 7.52 14.43
C ARG A 242 2.96 8.36 15.21
N LEU A 243 2.87 9.67 14.95
CA LEU A 243 1.80 10.49 15.50
C LEU A 243 0.42 9.97 15.05
N CYS A 244 0.26 9.63 13.77
CA CYS A 244 -1.00 9.12 13.26
C CYS A 244 -1.37 7.77 13.90
N GLU A 245 -0.41 6.86 14.03
CA GLU A 245 -0.58 5.58 14.73
C GLU A 245 -1.01 5.81 16.18
N TYR A 246 -0.32 6.70 16.92
CA TYR A 246 -0.65 7.04 18.30
C TYR A 246 -2.06 7.64 18.45
N LEU A 247 -2.42 8.60 17.58
CA LEU A 247 -3.75 9.21 17.60
C LEU A 247 -4.84 8.18 17.30
N SER A 248 -4.62 7.31 16.32
CA SER A 248 -5.56 6.25 15.96
C SER A 248 -5.79 5.30 17.14
N ASP A 249 -4.71 4.82 17.73
CA ASP A 249 -4.80 3.86 18.84
C ASP A 249 -5.40 4.50 20.12
N LYS A 250 -5.08 5.77 20.39
CA LYS A 250 -5.50 6.49 21.60
C LYS A 250 -6.96 6.95 21.55
N LEU A 251 -7.38 7.45 20.38
CA LEU A 251 -8.71 8.09 20.21
C LEU A 251 -9.72 7.16 19.52
N LYS A 252 -9.29 5.98 19.07
CA LYS A 252 -10.12 5.05 18.30
C LYS A 252 -10.73 5.68 17.05
N ILE A 253 -9.89 6.43 16.31
CA ILE A 253 -10.21 7.12 15.05
C ILE A 253 -9.12 6.76 14.04
N ASN A 254 -9.48 6.51 12.79
CA ASN A 254 -8.47 6.32 11.75
C ASN A 254 -7.82 7.66 11.39
N VAL A 255 -6.53 7.84 11.68
CA VAL A 255 -5.75 9.03 11.28
C VAL A 255 -4.68 8.62 10.29
N VAL A 256 -4.73 9.16 9.07
CA VAL A 256 -3.85 8.79 7.97
C VAL A 256 -3.07 9.98 7.46
N SER A 257 -1.73 9.85 7.40
CA SER A 257 -0.86 10.89 6.82
C SER A 257 -0.74 10.73 5.30
N GLN A 258 -1.01 11.81 4.57
CA GLN A 258 -0.90 11.86 3.11
C GLN A 258 -0.21 13.14 2.62
N GLY A 259 0.13 13.17 1.33
CA GLY A 259 0.70 14.35 0.68
C GLY A 259 -0.31 15.48 0.54
N LEU A 260 0.12 16.74 0.68
CA LEU A 260 -0.76 17.92 0.59
C LEU A 260 -1.38 18.13 -0.81
N SER A 261 -0.93 17.42 -1.83
CA SER A 261 -1.54 17.40 -3.17
C SER A 261 -2.91 16.73 -3.20
N GLU A 262 -3.16 15.83 -2.27
CA GLU A 262 -4.39 15.04 -2.21
C GLU A 262 -5.62 15.92 -1.85
N LYS A 263 -6.77 15.56 -2.40
CA LYS A 263 -8.02 16.35 -2.26
C LYS A 263 -8.73 16.16 -0.91
N HIS A 264 -8.29 15.20 -0.12
CA HIS A 264 -9.00 14.77 1.10
C HIS A 264 -8.39 15.31 2.38
N ILE A 265 -7.28 16.03 2.29
CA ILE A 265 -6.58 16.53 3.47
C ILE A 265 -7.46 17.52 4.22
N GLN A 266 -7.69 17.23 5.50
CA GLN A 266 -8.46 18.06 6.42
C GLN A 266 -7.54 19.02 7.19
N TYR A 267 -6.38 18.52 7.62
CA TYR A 267 -5.45 19.29 8.43
C TYR A 267 -4.01 19.24 7.92
N LEU A 268 -3.33 20.39 7.99
CA LEU A 268 -1.87 20.46 7.93
C LEU A 268 -1.33 20.57 9.35
N VAL A 269 -0.63 19.55 9.82
CA VAL A 269 -0.07 19.49 11.19
C VAL A 269 1.37 20.01 11.20
N MET A 270 1.63 21.04 12.01
CA MET A 270 2.96 21.63 12.16
C MET A 270 3.12 22.29 13.53
N ASP A 271 4.14 21.87 14.29
CA ASP A 271 4.43 22.38 15.62
C ASP A 271 5.47 23.52 15.65
N THR A 272 6.02 23.87 14.48
CA THR A 272 6.99 24.95 14.35
C THR A 272 6.46 26.03 13.43
N ASP A 273 6.68 27.29 13.77
CA ASP A 273 6.31 28.39 12.88
C ASP A 273 7.12 28.31 11.57
N MET A 274 6.45 27.92 10.52
CA MET A 274 6.98 27.76 9.17
C MET A 274 6.10 28.49 8.14
N THR A 275 5.58 29.67 8.49
CA THR A 275 4.68 30.47 7.63
C THR A 275 5.25 30.76 6.24
N ASN A 276 6.58 30.76 6.10
CA ASN A 276 7.25 30.86 4.80
C ASN A 276 7.38 29.53 4.03
N ASN A 277 6.98 28.40 4.63
CA ASN A 277 7.05 27.09 3.99
C ASN A 277 6.06 26.98 2.84
N ARG A 278 6.50 26.33 1.73
CA ARG A 278 5.66 26.06 0.56
C ARG A 278 4.39 25.28 0.94
N LYS A 279 4.48 24.31 1.85
CA LYS A 279 3.32 23.51 2.30
C LYS A 279 2.31 24.36 3.06
N TYR A 280 2.75 25.28 3.93
CA TYR A 280 1.86 26.21 4.62
C TYR A 280 1.07 27.09 3.64
N LYS A 281 1.77 27.71 2.68
CA LYS A 281 1.14 28.56 1.65
C LYS A 281 0.13 27.76 0.81
N MET A 282 0.47 26.53 0.44
CA MET A 282 -0.43 25.64 -0.30
C MET A 282 -1.66 25.24 0.53
N ALA A 283 -1.49 24.91 1.81
CA ALA A 283 -2.61 24.58 2.68
C ALA A 283 -3.59 25.76 2.79
N LYS A 284 -3.08 26.96 3.04
CA LYS A 284 -3.90 28.18 3.10
C LYS A 284 -4.63 28.46 1.79
N SER A 285 -3.98 28.29 0.63
CA SER A 285 -4.63 28.48 -0.67
C SER A 285 -5.73 27.45 -0.98
N LYS A 286 -5.67 26.27 -0.36
CA LYS A 286 -6.67 25.20 -0.49
C LYS A 286 -7.75 25.25 0.60
N GLY A 287 -7.69 26.18 1.55
CA GLY A 287 -8.61 26.23 2.69
C GLY A 287 -8.41 25.12 3.72
N ILE A 288 -7.23 24.44 3.69
CA ILE A 288 -6.90 23.39 4.64
C ILE A 288 -6.53 24.04 5.98
N GLU A 289 -7.11 23.57 7.05
CA GLU A 289 -6.83 24.06 8.39
C GLU A 289 -5.40 23.69 8.82
N VAL A 290 -4.69 24.67 9.40
CA VAL A 290 -3.32 24.46 9.90
C VAL A 290 -3.38 24.43 11.42
N VAL A 291 -2.96 23.31 11.99
CA VAL A 291 -3.04 23.02 13.42
C VAL A 291 -1.71 22.49 13.95
N THR A 292 -1.47 22.64 15.26
CA THR A 292 -0.38 21.94 15.94
C THR A 292 -0.79 20.48 16.23
N SER A 293 0.17 19.62 16.55
CA SER A 293 -0.10 18.24 16.93
C SER A 293 -1.01 18.14 18.17
N LYS A 294 -0.86 19.09 19.12
CA LYS A 294 -1.70 19.17 20.31
C LYS A 294 -3.12 19.64 19.96
N GLN A 295 -3.25 20.67 19.15
CA GLN A 295 -4.56 21.12 18.66
C GLN A 295 -5.30 20.02 17.89
N LEU A 296 -4.60 19.28 17.03
CA LEU A 296 -5.21 18.14 16.34
C LEU A 296 -5.75 17.10 17.35
N TYR A 297 -4.95 16.74 18.35
CA TYR A 297 -5.40 15.82 19.40
C TYR A 297 -6.66 16.32 20.11
N ASP A 298 -6.70 17.60 20.48
CA ASP A 298 -7.84 18.19 21.21
C ASP A 298 -9.10 18.25 20.32
N ILE A 299 -8.96 18.58 19.03
CA ILE A 299 -10.07 18.57 18.05
C ILE A 299 -10.65 17.16 17.90
N LEU A 300 -9.78 16.17 17.67
CA LEU A 300 -10.23 14.79 17.46
C LEU A 300 -10.83 14.19 18.72
N LYS A 301 -10.32 14.53 19.89
CA LYS A 301 -10.87 14.10 21.18
C LYS A 301 -12.24 14.71 21.46
N GLY A 302 -12.43 16.00 21.14
CA GLY A 302 -13.73 16.68 21.35
C GLY A 302 -14.83 16.12 20.45
N GLY A 303 -14.52 15.69 19.22
CA GLY A 303 -15.48 15.03 18.33
C GLY A 303 -15.94 13.65 18.80
N THR A 304 -15.16 12.96 19.64
CA THR A 304 -15.54 11.63 20.20
C THR A 304 -16.44 11.71 21.42
N ASP A 305 -16.51 12.86 22.10
CA ASP A 305 -17.33 13.05 23.34
C ASP A 305 -18.78 13.50 23.04
N ASP A 306 -19.04 14.07 21.83
CA ASP A 306 -20.37 14.54 21.43
C ASP A 306 -21.31 13.47 20.84
N ASP A 307 -20.78 12.29 20.47
CA ASP A 307 -21.54 11.16 19.87
C ASP A 307 -21.81 10.00 20.85
N ARG A 308 -21.69 10.20 22.17
CA ARG A 308 -21.99 9.17 23.17
C ARG A 308 -23.23 9.49 24.01
#